data_3ed35a32e62c5c62ecf9d5bac6a8f964
#
_entry.id   3ed35a32e62c5c62ecf9d5bac6a8f964
#
_cell.length_a   1.000
_cell.length_b   1.000
_cell.length_c   1.000
_cell.angle_alpha   90.00
_cell.angle_beta   90.00
_cell.angle_gamma   90.00
#
_symmetry.space_group_name_H-M   'P 1'
#
loop_
_entity.id
_entity.type
_entity.pdbx_description
1 polymer ?
#
loop_
_entity_poly.entity_id
_entity_poly.type
_entity_poly.pdbx_seq_one_letter_code
_entity_poly.pdbx_strand_id
1 'polypeptide(L)'
;MKLQNHAYPRRFAVLGAVFAAALFGSVLLGRFSVTPKELFRLLLSRFTETEPGWRDGAENVVFQIRLPRVAAAALIGAALAAAGVSYQGMFRNPMVSPDILGASTGAGFGAALAILLGAGYFGISASAFVFGLLAVAAAYAVSCMSRTNQTIALILAGMMVSSLFSAGTSYLKLVADTQQQLPAITYWLMGSLSSIKPRDVLFLVIPVTLGLVPLLILSWRMNLLTLGEEEARSMGVNTRLLRFTVILCATLLTAASVAVSGMIGWVGLVIPHFCRMLFGYDYRRLIPAAALFGASFLIIVDDIARLATAGEIPLGILTAFVGAPIFLYLILTGGARRGN
;
A
#
# COMPACT_ATOMS: atom_id res chain seq x y z
N MET A 1 6.05 -19.85 -27.59
CA MET A 1 4.93 -19.48 -26.70
C MET A 1 4.56 -20.55 -25.65
N LYS A 2 4.71 -21.87 -25.89
CA LYS A 2 4.39 -22.94 -24.91
C LYS A 2 5.39 -23.08 -23.73
N LEU A 3 6.67 -22.77 -23.89
CA LEU A 3 7.70 -22.90 -22.85
C LEU A 3 7.59 -21.88 -21.71
N GLN A 4 6.96 -20.73 -21.92
CA GLN A 4 6.77 -19.72 -20.86
C GLN A 4 5.65 -20.07 -19.87
N ASN A 5 4.65 -20.89 -20.26
CA ASN A 5 3.53 -21.20 -19.38
C ASN A 5 3.90 -22.09 -18.17
N HIS A 6 4.94 -22.92 -18.26
CA HIS A 6 5.40 -23.77 -17.15
C HIS A 6 6.23 -23.02 -16.10
N ALA A 7 6.74 -21.83 -16.40
CA ALA A 7 7.58 -21.06 -15.47
C ALA A 7 6.74 -20.26 -14.44
N TYR A 8 5.49 -19.89 -14.75
CA TYR A 8 4.69 -19.06 -13.86
C TYR A 8 4.25 -19.74 -12.55
N PRO A 9 3.77 -21.00 -12.54
CA PRO A 9 3.45 -21.68 -11.27
C PRO A 9 4.64 -21.76 -10.34
N ARG A 10 5.84 -22.06 -10.89
CA ARG A 10 7.07 -22.09 -10.11
C ARG A 10 7.44 -20.72 -9.53
N ARG A 11 7.26 -19.63 -10.29
CA ARG A 11 7.52 -18.26 -9.80
C ARG A 11 6.54 -17.87 -8.71
N PHE A 12 5.25 -18.22 -8.83
CA PHE A 12 4.28 -18.02 -7.75
C PHE A 12 4.61 -18.87 -6.51
N ALA A 13 5.05 -20.11 -6.68
CA ALA A 13 5.47 -20.94 -5.56
C ALA A 13 6.67 -20.33 -4.81
N VAL A 14 7.68 -19.83 -5.54
CA VAL A 14 8.82 -19.13 -4.95
C VAL A 14 8.37 -17.87 -4.22
N LEU A 15 7.51 -17.05 -4.84
CA LEU A 15 7.00 -15.84 -4.22
C LEU A 15 6.16 -16.15 -2.97
N GLY A 16 5.35 -17.20 -3.01
CA GLY A 16 4.60 -17.71 -1.85
C GLY A 16 5.52 -18.19 -0.73
N ALA A 17 6.62 -18.89 -1.07
CA ALA A 17 7.62 -19.31 -0.10
C ALA A 17 8.34 -18.11 0.54
N VAL A 18 8.69 -17.08 -0.25
CA VAL A 18 9.27 -15.82 0.27
C VAL A 18 8.30 -15.12 1.20
N PHE A 19 7.01 -15.03 0.84
CA PHE A 19 5.99 -14.45 1.70
C PHE A 19 5.85 -15.21 3.02
N ALA A 20 5.76 -16.54 2.95
CA ALA A 20 5.68 -17.38 4.15
C ALA A 20 6.92 -17.21 5.04
N ALA A 21 8.11 -17.22 4.44
CA ALA A 21 9.37 -17.02 5.16
C ALA A 21 9.44 -15.62 5.81
N ALA A 22 9.02 -14.56 5.11
CA ALA A 22 8.95 -13.22 5.66
C ALA A 22 7.95 -13.13 6.83
N LEU A 23 6.77 -13.74 6.68
CA LEU A 23 5.73 -13.73 7.69
C LEU A 23 6.19 -14.46 8.96
N PHE A 24 6.68 -15.70 8.84
CA PHE A 24 7.15 -16.47 9.99
C PHE A 24 8.42 -15.86 10.59
N GLY A 25 9.36 -15.42 9.76
CA GLY A 25 10.59 -14.75 10.20
C GLY A 25 10.28 -13.49 11.00
N SER A 26 9.38 -12.65 10.51
CA SER A 26 9.00 -11.39 11.15
C SER A 26 8.34 -11.59 12.52
N VAL A 27 7.56 -12.66 12.71
CA VAL A 27 6.96 -12.99 14.03
C VAL A 27 8.05 -13.45 15.01
N LEU A 28 9.10 -14.13 14.56
CA LEU A 28 10.22 -14.56 15.40
C LEU A 28 11.19 -13.43 15.71
N LEU A 29 11.48 -12.57 14.71
CA LEU A 29 12.42 -11.46 14.85
C LEU A 29 11.83 -10.36 15.74
N GLY A 30 12.65 -9.77 16.58
CA GLY A 30 12.27 -8.66 17.46
C GLY A 30 13.18 -8.55 18.68
N ARG A 31 13.11 -7.42 19.39
CA ARG A 31 13.94 -7.15 20.58
C ARG A 31 13.67 -8.10 21.74
N PHE A 32 12.44 -8.56 21.88
CA PHE A 32 12.08 -9.64 22.80
C PHE A 32 12.28 -10.97 22.09
N SER A 33 13.23 -11.79 22.52
CA SER A 33 13.53 -13.05 21.86
C SER A 33 12.40 -14.08 22.11
N VAL A 34 11.78 -14.55 21.02
CA VAL A 34 10.80 -15.65 21.04
C VAL A 34 11.40 -16.79 20.23
N THR A 35 11.54 -17.96 20.87
CA THR A 35 12.07 -19.13 20.16
C THR A 35 10.98 -19.76 19.27
N PRO A 36 11.36 -20.46 18.17
CA PRO A 36 10.38 -21.16 17.33
C PRO A 36 9.50 -22.13 18.11
N LYS A 37 10.08 -22.79 19.16
CA LYS A 37 9.36 -23.72 20.02
C LYS A 37 8.32 -23.01 20.89
N GLU A 38 8.65 -21.85 21.44
CA GLU A 38 7.71 -21.01 22.19
C GLU A 38 6.59 -20.49 21.29
N LEU A 39 6.92 -20.01 20.08
CA LEU A 39 5.93 -19.56 19.12
C LEU A 39 4.94 -20.67 18.75
N PHE A 40 5.45 -21.86 18.45
CA PHE A 40 4.60 -23.01 18.12
C PHE A 40 3.66 -23.36 19.28
N ARG A 41 4.16 -23.41 20.52
CA ARG A 41 3.33 -23.64 21.70
C ARG A 41 2.29 -22.56 21.94
N LEU A 42 2.68 -21.28 21.76
CA LEU A 42 1.76 -20.12 21.86
C LEU A 42 0.63 -20.21 20.82
N LEU A 43 0.94 -20.58 19.59
CA LEU A 43 -0.09 -20.74 18.56
C LEU A 43 -0.99 -21.94 18.87
N LEU A 44 -0.43 -23.04 19.36
CA LEU A 44 -1.19 -24.24 19.72
C LEU A 44 -2.09 -24.02 20.92
N SER A 45 -1.69 -23.19 21.91
CA SER A 45 -2.48 -22.89 23.12
C SER A 45 -3.83 -22.21 22.84
N ARG A 46 -4.01 -21.65 21.63
CA ARG A 46 -5.32 -21.10 21.21
C ARG A 46 -6.33 -22.18 20.83
N PHE A 47 -5.87 -23.41 20.59
CA PHE A 47 -6.71 -24.53 20.15
C PHE A 47 -6.73 -25.68 21.17
N THR A 48 -5.78 -25.70 22.09
CA THR A 48 -5.61 -26.74 23.08
C THR A 48 -5.26 -26.14 24.44
N GLU A 49 -5.78 -26.75 25.54
CA GLU A 49 -5.37 -26.42 26.90
C GLU A 49 -3.92 -26.93 27.10
N THR A 50 -2.94 -26.09 26.82
CA THR A 50 -1.53 -26.41 27.05
C THR A 50 -1.00 -25.59 28.20
N GLU A 51 -0.25 -26.21 29.11
CA GLU A 51 0.42 -25.48 30.19
C GLU A 51 1.38 -24.42 29.64
N PRO A 52 1.46 -23.22 30.25
CA PRO A 52 2.37 -22.15 29.85
C PRO A 52 3.82 -22.64 29.90
N GLY A 53 4.38 -22.95 28.74
CA GLY A 53 5.78 -23.35 28.60
C GLY A 53 6.62 -22.26 27.89
N TRP A 54 6.18 -21.00 27.95
CA TRP A 54 6.82 -19.81 27.40
C TRP A 54 7.10 -18.78 28.47
N ARG A 55 7.99 -17.81 28.15
CA ARG A 55 8.37 -16.74 29.08
C ARG A 55 7.23 -15.76 29.33
N ASP A 56 7.18 -15.17 30.54
CA ASP A 56 6.23 -14.13 30.88
C ASP A 56 6.28 -12.98 29.87
N GLY A 57 5.11 -12.54 29.42
CA GLY A 57 4.96 -11.48 28.41
C GLY A 57 5.08 -11.94 26.96
N ALA A 58 5.56 -13.17 26.65
CA ALA A 58 5.69 -13.65 25.28
C ALA A 58 4.35 -13.70 24.55
N GLU A 59 3.28 -14.10 25.24
CA GLU A 59 1.93 -14.13 24.69
C GLU A 59 1.47 -12.73 24.25
N ASN A 60 1.63 -11.73 25.11
CA ASN A 60 1.26 -10.36 24.80
C ASN A 60 2.08 -9.81 23.62
N VAL A 61 3.39 -10.06 23.61
CA VAL A 61 4.29 -9.62 22.51
C VAL A 61 3.87 -10.25 21.18
N VAL A 62 3.55 -11.53 21.16
CA VAL A 62 3.17 -12.22 19.93
C VAL A 62 1.78 -11.80 19.45
N PHE A 63 0.76 -11.86 20.29
CA PHE A 63 -0.62 -11.66 19.86
C PHE A 63 -1.08 -10.20 19.82
N GLN A 64 -0.52 -9.31 20.67
CA GLN A 64 -0.96 -7.93 20.72
C GLN A 64 -0.05 -6.97 19.95
N ILE A 65 1.23 -7.36 19.69
CA ILE A 65 2.19 -6.49 19.04
C ILE A 65 2.62 -7.06 17.68
N ARG A 66 3.20 -8.27 17.64
CA ARG A 66 3.83 -8.79 16.42
C ARG A 66 2.84 -9.24 15.36
N LEU A 67 1.91 -10.11 15.71
CA LEU A 67 0.93 -10.61 14.73
C LEU A 67 0.09 -9.49 14.10
N PRO A 68 -0.47 -8.53 14.86
CA PRO A 68 -1.18 -7.42 14.25
C PRO A 68 -0.29 -6.56 13.34
N ARG A 69 0.94 -6.29 13.76
CA ARG A 69 1.90 -5.49 12.98
C ARG A 69 2.28 -6.17 11.66
N VAL A 70 2.62 -7.46 11.70
CA VAL A 70 2.96 -8.25 10.50
C VAL A 70 1.76 -8.38 9.57
N ALA A 71 0.56 -8.60 10.12
CA ALA A 71 -0.67 -8.66 9.34
C ALA A 71 -0.97 -7.31 8.66
N ALA A 72 -0.82 -6.19 9.38
CA ALA A 72 -0.98 -4.85 8.82
C ALA A 72 0.06 -4.57 7.74
N ALA A 73 1.35 -4.90 7.96
CA ALA A 73 2.39 -4.78 6.95
C ALA A 73 2.04 -5.56 5.68
N ALA A 74 1.59 -6.80 5.81
CA ALA A 74 1.15 -7.63 4.68
C ALA A 74 0.00 -6.99 3.91
N LEU A 75 -1.07 -6.58 4.62
CA LEU A 75 -2.26 -5.97 4.01
C LEU A 75 -1.94 -4.65 3.31
N ILE A 76 -1.18 -3.76 3.95
CA ILE A 76 -0.79 -2.45 3.41
C ILE A 76 0.13 -2.63 2.20
N GLY A 77 1.12 -3.50 2.29
CA GLY A 77 2.02 -3.79 1.18
C GLY A 77 1.28 -4.37 -0.03
N ALA A 78 0.37 -5.31 0.19
CA ALA A 78 -0.50 -5.86 -0.85
C ALA A 78 -1.40 -4.79 -1.47
N ALA A 79 -2.02 -3.96 -0.64
CA ALA A 79 -2.93 -2.91 -1.06
C ALA A 79 -2.25 -1.85 -1.93
N LEU A 80 -1.12 -1.29 -1.46
CA LEU A 80 -0.38 -0.26 -2.19
C LEU A 80 0.19 -0.79 -3.51
N ALA A 81 0.71 -2.02 -3.53
CA ALA A 81 1.23 -2.63 -4.76
C ALA A 81 0.11 -2.92 -5.77
N ALA A 82 -1.03 -3.45 -5.34
CA ALA A 82 -2.18 -3.71 -6.20
C ALA A 82 -2.81 -2.41 -6.74
N ALA A 83 -2.93 -1.36 -5.90
CA ALA A 83 -3.37 -0.04 -6.33
C ALA A 83 -2.42 0.54 -7.39
N GLY A 84 -1.10 0.41 -7.18
CA GLY A 84 -0.08 0.85 -8.13
C GLY A 84 -0.20 0.16 -9.49
N VAL A 85 -0.29 -1.18 -9.52
CA VAL A 85 -0.52 -1.95 -10.76
C VAL A 85 -1.75 -1.44 -11.48
N SER A 86 -2.84 -1.23 -10.74
CA SER A 86 -4.14 -0.87 -11.29
C SER A 86 -4.12 0.53 -11.92
N TYR A 87 -3.55 1.52 -11.24
CA TYR A 87 -3.39 2.85 -11.81
C TYR A 87 -2.43 2.89 -12.98
N GLN A 88 -1.29 2.19 -12.90
CA GLN A 88 -0.35 2.11 -14.02
C GLN A 88 -1.00 1.51 -15.27
N GLY A 89 -1.89 0.53 -15.11
CA GLY A 89 -2.67 -0.04 -16.20
C GLY A 89 -3.72 0.91 -16.76
N MET A 90 -4.49 1.52 -15.88
CA MET A 90 -5.55 2.46 -16.25
C MET A 90 -5.01 3.69 -16.97
N PHE A 91 -3.90 4.25 -16.49
CA PHE A 91 -3.24 5.41 -17.10
C PHE A 91 -2.29 5.04 -18.25
N ARG A 92 -2.06 3.75 -18.49
CA ARG A 92 -1.11 3.22 -19.48
C ARG A 92 0.29 3.85 -19.33
N ASN A 93 0.67 4.11 -18.08
CA ASN A 93 1.92 4.73 -17.73
C ASN A 93 2.56 4.02 -16.52
N PRO A 94 3.71 3.36 -16.68
CA PRO A 94 4.37 2.61 -15.60
C PRO A 94 4.95 3.50 -14.50
N MET A 95 4.98 4.81 -14.70
CA MET A 95 5.51 5.81 -13.77
C MET A 95 4.45 6.36 -12.81
N VAL A 96 3.19 5.95 -12.94
CA VAL A 96 2.11 6.41 -12.08
C VAL A 96 2.19 5.72 -10.72
N SER A 97 2.17 6.52 -9.66
CA SER A 97 2.05 6.05 -8.28
C SER A 97 0.57 6.02 -7.83
N PRO A 98 0.22 5.24 -6.78
CA PRO A 98 -1.12 5.26 -6.18
C PRO A 98 -1.57 6.66 -5.71
N ASP A 99 -0.62 7.55 -5.45
CA ASP A 99 -0.86 8.87 -4.87
C ASP A 99 -1.20 9.96 -5.91
N ILE A 100 -1.15 9.62 -7.20
CA ILE A 100 -1.32 10.60 -8.29
C ILE A 100 -2.65 11.36 -8.22
N LEU A 101 -3.68 10.76 -7.60
CA LEU A 101 -4.98 11.38 -7.43
C LEU A 101 -5.16 12.11 -6.09
N GLY A 102 -4.12 12.16 -5.25
CA GLY A 102 -4.12 12.91 -4.01
C GLY A 102 -4.64 12.17 -2.78
N ALA A 103 -4.79 10.83 -2.84
CA ALA A 103 -5.28 10.06 -1.70
C ALA A 103 -4.41 10.23 -0.45
N SER A 104 -3.08 10.11 -0.57
CA SER A 104 -2.15 10.24 0.56
C SER A 104 -2.04 11.68 1.07
N THR A 105 -2.03 12.68 0.18
CA THR A 105 -1.98 14.08 0.59
C THR A 105 -3.27 14.52 1.31
N GLY A 106 -4.43 14.08 0.82
CA GLY A 106 -5.70 14.27 1.50
C GLY A 106 -5.73 13.58 2.88
N ALA A 107 -5.28 12.33 2.95
CA ALA A 107 -5.16 11.61 4.22
C ALA A 107 -4.21 12.32 5.20
N GLY A 108 -3.07 12.82 4.71
CA GLY A 108 -2.12 13.60 5.50
C GLY A 108 -2.72 14.87 6.08
N PHE A 109 -3.50 15.59 5.28
CA PHE A 109 -4.24 16.78 5.75
C PHE A 109 -5.29 16.40 6.80
N GLY A 110 -6.07 15.33 6.55
CA GLY A 110 -7.09 14.87 7.49
C GLY A 110 -6.50 14.44 8.84
N ALA A 111 -5.37 13.74 8.81
CA ALA A 111 -4.66 13.39 10.04
C ALA A 111 -4.13 14.62 10.78
N ALA A 112 -3.47 15.54 10.07
CA ALA A 112 -2.95 16.78 10.66
C ALA A 112 -4.05 17.62 11.29
N LEU A 113 -5.20 17.74 10.63
CA LEU A 113 -6.38 18.44 11.15
C LEU A 113 -6.90 17.76 12.42
N ALA A 114 -7.04 16.45 12.42
CA ALA A 114 -7.51 15.70 13.59
C ALA A 114 -6.54 15.81 14.78
N ILE A 115 -5.22 15.77 14.54
CA ILE A 115 -4.21 15.99 15.58
C ILE A 115 -4.31 17.41 16.15
N LEU A 116 -4.47 18.42 15.29
CA LEU A 116 -4.62 19.82 15.71
C LEU A 116 -5.86 20.01 16.60
N LEU A 117 -6.96 19.31 16.29
CA LEU A 117 -8.21 19.32 17.07
C LEU A 117 -8.16 18.43 18.31
N GLY A 118 -7.03 17.80 18.63
CA GLY A 118 -6.87 16.94 19.81
C GLY A 118 -7.60 15.61 19.72
N ALA A 119 -7.89 15.10 18.52
CA ALA A 119 -8.58 13.84 18.34
C ALA A 119 -7.69 12.66 18.80
N GLY A 120 -8.32 11.62 19.36
CA GLY A 120 -7.62 10.38 19.69
C GLY A 120 -7.28 9.57 18.43
N TYR A 121 -6.52 8.50 18.64
CA TYR A 121 -5.98 7.62 17.56
C TYR A 121 -7.02 7.24 16.50
N PHE A 122 -8.20 6.77 16.92
CA PHE A 122 -9.29 6.41 15.99
C PHE A 122 -9.79 7.61 15.18
N GLY A 123 -9.93 8.77 15.81
CA GLY A 123 -10.35 10.01 15.13
C GLY A 123 -9.34 10.46 14.06
N ILE A 124 -8.04 10.32 14.34
CA ILE A 124 -6.97 10.61 13.39
C ILE A 124 -7.06 9.69 12.18
N SER A 125 -7.16 8.36 12.39
CA SER A 125 -7.28 7.38 11.31
C SER A 125 -8.56 7.57 10.50
N ALA A 126 -9.70 7.80 11.16
CA ALA A 126 -10.98 8.04 10.48
C ALA A 126 -10.93 9.32 9.63
N SER A 127 -10.40 10.41 10.18
CA SER A 127 -10.21 11.67 9.45
C SER A 127 -9.29 11.49 8.24
N ALA A 128 -8.15 10.82 8.42
CA ALA A 128 -7.23 10.52 7.32
C ALA A 128 -7.93 9.72 6.21
N PHE A 129 -8.69 8.68 6.56
CA PHE A 129 -9.42 7.88 5.60
C PHE A 129 -10.44 8.70 4.81
N VAL A 130 -11.27 9.48 5.50
CA VAL A 130 -12.31 10.33 4.89
C VAL A 130 -11.70 11.38 3.96
N PHE A 131 -10.68 12.11 4.42
CA PHE A 131 -10.05 13.13 3.59
C PHE A 131 -9.26 12.54 2.41
N GLY A 132 -8.69 11.34 2.55
CA GLY A 132 -8.11 10.61 1.43
C GLY A 132 -9.13 10.27 0.34
N LEU A 133 -10.33 9.82 0.73
CA LEU A 133 -11.43 9.57 -0.20
C LEU A 133 -11.95 10.88 -0.82
N LEU A 134 -12.12 11.93 -0.03
CA LEU A 134 -12.60 13.26 -0.50
C LEU A 134 -11.62 13.87 -1.51
N ALA A 135 -10.32 13.72 -1.32
CA ALA A 135 -9.33 14.22 -2.26
C ALA A 135 -9.50 13.59 -3.65
N VAL A 136 -9.63 12.27 -3.72
CA VAL A 136 -9.82 11.58 -5.01
C VAL A 136 -11.20 11.86 -5.57
N ALA A 137 -12.24 11.94 -4.75
CA ALA A 137 -13.57 12.32 -5.19
C ALA A 137 -13.60 13.72 -5.82
N ALA A 138 -12.90 14.70 -5.22
CA ALA A 138 -12.75 16.05 -5.75
C ALA A 138 -11.98 16.04 -7.10
N ALA A 139 -10.86 15.31 -7.18
CA ALA A 139 -10.09 15.17 -8.42
C ALA A 139 -10.93 14.53 -9.54
N TYR A 140 -11.70 13.49 -9.21
CA TYR A 140 -12.59 12.82 -10.15
C TYR A 140 -13.73 13.73 -10.61
N ALA A 141 -14.37 14.47 -9.69
CA ALA A 141 -15.43 15.42 -10.02
C ALA A 141 -14.94 16.51 -10.98
N VAL A 142 -13.78 17.11 -10.70
CA VAL A 142 -13.16 18.10 -11.59
C VAL A 142 -12.85 17.50 -12.97
N SER A 143 -12.34 16.26 -13.01
CA SER A 143 -12.06 15.59 -14.28
C SER A 143 -13.31 15.33 -15.12
N CYS A 144 -14.45 15.05 -14.49
CA CYS A 144 -15.74 14.86 -15.17
C CYS A 144 -16.31 16.16 -15.78
N MET A 145 -15.93 17.32 -15.23
CA MET A 145 -16.34 18.63 -15.75
C MET A 145 -15.47 19.11 -16.91
N SER A 146 -14.31 18.48 -17.11
CA SER A 146 -13.37 18.84 -18.16
C SER A 146 -13.87 18.40 -19.54
N ARG A 147 -13.63 19.25 -20.54
CA ARG A 147 -13.90 18.96 -21.96
C ARG A 147 -12.70 18.33 -22.68
N THR A 148 -11.55 18.17 -22.00
CA THR A 148 -10.34 17.58 -22.52
C THR A 148 -10.33 16.06 -22.34
N ASN A 149 -9.27 15.39 -22.81
CA ASN A 149 -9.07 13.97 -22.58
C ASN A 149 -9.20 13.63 -21.08
N GLN A 150 -10.13 12.77 -20.74
CA GLN A 150 -10.49 12.44 -19.35
C GLN A 150 -9.28 11.94 -18.53
N THR A 151 -8.35 11.22 -19.16
CA THR A 151 -7.14 10.72 -18.47
C THR A 151 -6.21 11.87 -18.06
N ILE A 152 -5.99 12.82 -18.98
CA ILE A 152 -5.16 14.00 -18.70
C ILE A 152 -5.82 14.90 -17.67
N ALA A 153 -7.12 15.15 -17.83
CA ALA A 153 -7.91 15.94 -16.89
C ALA A 153 -7.84 15.37 -15.47
N LEU A 154 -7.92 14.04 -15.32
CA LEU A 154 -7.86 13.37 -14.03
C LEU A 154 -6.47 13.50 -13.36
N ILE A 155 -5.38 13.38 -14.14
CA ILE A 155 -4.02 13.57 -13.62
C ILE A 155 -3.81 15.02 -13.18
N LEU A 156 -4.21 16.00 -14.00
CA LEU A 156 -4.07 17.42 -13.68
C LEU A 156 -4.92 17.80 -12.46
N ALA A 157 -6.16 17.32 -12.39
CA ALA A 157 -7.03 17.52 -11.24
C ALA A 157 -6.44 16.89 -9.96
N GLY A 158 -5.87 15.69 -10.05
CA GLY A 158 -5.19 15.04 -8.93
C GLY A 158 -3.99 15.84 -8.43
N MET A 159 -3.15 16.36 -9.33
CA MET A 159 -2.02 17.22 -8.95
C MET A 159 -2.49 18.53 -8.29
N MET A 160 -3.53 19.16 -8.83
CA MET A 160 -4.12 20.38 -8.26
C MET A 160 -4.67 20.13 -6.85
N VAL A 161 -5.47 19.09 -6.67
CA VAL A 161 -6.03 18.70 -5.37
C VAL A 161 -4.92 18.33 -4.38
N SER A 162 -3.90 17.59 -4.81
CA SER A 162 -2.73 17.26 -3.97
C SER A 162 -2.00 18.51 -3.51
N SER A 163 -1.81 19.49 -4.39
CA SER A 163 -1.15 20.76 -4.04
C SER A 163 -1.96 21.55 -3.01
N LEU A 164 -3.30 21.57 -3.15
CA LEU A 164 -4.19 22.25 -2.22
C LEU A 164 -4.13 21.61 -0.81
N PHE A 165 -4.22 20.27 -0.72
CA PHE A 165 -4.13 19.57 0.56
C PHE A 165 -2.71 19.66 1.16
N SER A 166 -1.67 19.68 0.35
CA SER A 166 -0.30 19.90 0.83
C SER A 166 -0.11 21.31 1.40
N ALA A 167 -0.65 22.32 0.75
CA ALA A 167 -0.67 23.70 1.27
C ALA A 167 -1.45 23.79 2.59
N GLY A 168 -2.63 23.14 2.64
CA GLY A 168 -3.42 23.05 3.87
C GLY A 168 -2.65 22.35 5.00
N THR A 169 -1.97 21.24 4.73
CA THR A 169 -1.13 20.56 5.72
C THR A 169 0.01 21.45 6.23
N SER A 170 0.62 22.22 5.32
CA SER A 170 1.67 23.18 5.69
C SER A 170 1.15 24.28 6.58
N TYR A 171 -0.06 24.79 6.30
CA TYR A 171 -0.72 25.77 7.17
C TYR A 171 -1.05 25.19 8.56
N LEU A 172 -1.58 23.95 8.62
CA LEU A 172 -1.84 23.28 9.91
C LEU A 172 -0.55 23.11 10.74
N LYS A 173 0.57 22.78 10.09
CA LYS A 173 1.89 22.73 10.76
C LYS A 173 2.35 24.09 11.28
N LEU A 174 2.04 25.17 10.56
CA LEU A 174 2.42 26.53 10.95
C LEU A 174 1.71 26.98 12.23
N VAL A 175 0.44 26.61 12.39
CA VAL A 175 -0.39 27.01 13.54
C VAL A 175 -0.38 25.99 14.68
N ALA A 176 0.21 24.81 14.47
CA ALA A 176 0.30 23.74 15.45
C ALA A 176 1.25 24.11 16.62
N ASP A 177 0.90 23.66 17.82
CA ASP A 177 1.83 23.73 18.95
C ASP A 177 3.16 23.01 18.64
N THR A 178 4.26 23.73 18.92
CA THR A 178 5.61 23.29 18.57
C THR A 178 6.12 22.14 19.43
N GLN A 179 5.57 21.95 20.64
CA GLN A 179 6.06 20.95 21.58
C GLN A 179 5.35 19.59 21.43
N GLN A 180 4.07 19.58 21.08
CA GLN A 180 3.29 18.34 21.01
C GLN A 180 2.68 18.08 19.62
N GLN A 181 1.95 19.03 19.04
CA GLN A 181 1.19 18.82 17.82
C GLN A 181 2.08 18.74 16.57
N LEU A 182 3.01 19.66 16.41
CA LEU A 182 3.90 19.69 15.24
C LEU A 182 4.79 18.43 15.13
N PRO A 183 5.44 17.95 16.21
CA PRO A 183 6.14 16.67 16.19
C PRO A 183 5.22 15.49 15.86
N ALA A 184 4.01 15.44 16.46
CA ALA A 184 3.05 14.37 16.20
C ALA A 184 2.59 14.33 14.73
N ILE A 185 2.25 15.49 14.13
CA ILE A 185 1.90 15.61 12.71
C ILE A 185 3.08 15.16 11.85
N THR A 186 4.27 15.63 12.16
CA THR A 186 5.48 15.33 11.37
C THR A 186 5.79 13.84 11.41
N TYR A 187 5.74 13.22 12.59
CA TYR A 187 5.99 11.79 12.75
C TYR A 187 4.92 10.94 12.05
N TRP A 188 3.64 11.34 12.16
CA TRP A 188 2.55 10.64 11.47
C TRP A 188 2.74 10.64 9.95
N LEU A 189 3.16 11.78 9.38
CA LEU A 189 3.41 11.92 7.94
C LEU A 189 4.58 11.08 7.43
N MET A 190 5.51 10.68 8.31
CA MET A 190 6.64 9.82 7.94
C MET A 190 6.24 8.34 7.77
N GLY A 191 5.09 7.94 8.29
CA GLY A 191 4.58 6.57 8.22
C GLY A 191 5.27 5.58 9.16
N SER A 192 4.48 4.83 9.93
CA SER A 192 4.98 3.85 10.90
C SER A 192 3.92 2.78 11.21
N LEU A 193 4.38 1.59 11.59
CA LEU A 193 3.52 0.51 12.11
C LEU A 193 3.70 0.27 13.61
N SER A 194 4.41 1.15 14.33
CA SER A 194 4.73 0.97 15.75
C SER A 194 3.53 0.97 16.68
N SER A 195 2.44 1.65 16.31
CA SER A 195 1.23 1.80 17.12
C SER A 195 0.07 0.88 16.72
N ILE A 196 0.30 -0.04 15.78
CA ILE A 196 -0.72 -0.96 15.27
C ILE A 196 -1.26 -1.86 16.37
N LYS A 197 -2.59 -1.97 16.44
CA LYS A 197 -3.35 -2.83 17.35
C LYS A 197 -4.19 -3.86 16.59
N PRO A 198 -4.65 -4.94 17.20
CA PRO A 198 -5.48 -5.94 16.52
C PRO A 198 -6.72 -5.36 15.81
N ARG A 199 -7.36 -4.35 16.41
CA ARG A 199 -8.53 -3.67 15.81
C ARG A 199 -8.19 -2.92 14.50
N ASP A 200 -6.96 -2.46 14.33
CA ASP A 200 -6.53 -1.74 13.12
C ASP A 200 -6.40 -2.71 11.95
N VAL A 201 -6.02 -3.96 12.23
CA VAL A 201 -6.03 -5.03 11.23
C VAL A 201 -7.45 -5.32 10.76
N LEU A 202 -8.43 -5.38 11.67
CA LEU A 202 -9.84 -5.56 11.31
C LEU A 202 -10.36 -4.38 10.47
N PHE A 203 -9.96 -3.14 10.82
CA PHE A 203 -10.28 -1.97 10.01
C PHE A 203 -9.68 -2.05 8.61
N LEU A 204 -8.46 -2.58 8.45
CA LEU A 204 -7.80 -2.74 7.15
C LEU A 204 -8.39 -3.85 6.29
N VAL A 205 -8.77 -4.98 6.89
CA VAL A 205 -9.26 -6.16 6.15
C VAL A 205 -10.47 -5.81 5.28
N ILE A 206 -11.41 -5.02 5.77
CA ILE A 206 -12.65 -4.68 5.05
C ILE A 206 -12.34 -3.87 3.78
N PRO A 207 -11.73 -2.67 3.84
CA PRO A 207 -11.47 -1.89 2.63
C PRO A 207 -10.45 -2.54 1.70
N VAL A 208 -9.46 -3.27 2.25
CA VAL A 208 -8.51 -4.01 1.42
C VAL A 208 -9.21 -5.12 0.63
N THR A 209 -10.11 -5.87 1.25
CA THR A 209 -10.89 -6.90 0.55
C THR A 209 -11.82 -6.28 -0.48
N LEU A 210 -12.55 -5.21 -0.11
CA LEU A 210 -13.47 -4.50 -1.02
C LEU A 210 -12.75 -3.83 -2.19
N GLY A 211 -11.48 -3.45 -2.04
CA GLY A 211 -10.66 -2.91 -3.12
C GLY A 211 -9.99 -3.99 -3.96
N LEU A 212 -9.37 -4.98 -3.32
CA LEU A 212 -8.54 -5.98 -4.00
C LEU A 212 -9.38 -7.01 -4.78
N VAL A 213 -10.47 -7.53 -4.19
CA VAL A 213 -11.29 -8.58 -4.82
C VAL A 213 -11.89 -8.11 -6.16
N PRO A 214 -12.53 -6.92 -6.27
CA PRO A 214 -13.01 -6.46 -7.57
C PRO A 214 -11.87 -6.25 -8.59
N LEU A 215 -10.69 -5.76 -8.17
CA LEU A 215 -9.54 -5.63 -9.07
C LEU A 215 -9.08 -6.97 -9.62
N LEU A 216 -9.08 -8.04 -8.80
CA LEU A 216 -8.77 -9.40 -9.24
C LEU A 216 -9.81 -9.91 -10.25
N ILE A 217 -11.10 -9.71 -9.99
CA ILE A 217 -12.20 -10.10 -10.88
C ILE A 217 -12.12 -9.33 -12.21
N LEU A 218 -11.83 -8.04 -12.17
CA LEU A 218 -11.77 -7.17 -13.34
C LEU A 218 -10.43 -7.23 -14.07
N SER A 219 -9.45 -7.98 -13.58
CA SER A 219 -8.09 -8.06 -14.13
C SER A 219 -8.05 -8.39 -15.61
N TRP A 220 -8.93 -9.28 -16.11
CA TRP A 220 -9.07 -9.56 -17.52
C TRP A 220 -9.50 -8.33 -18.33
N ARG A 221 -10.50 -7.57 -17.83
CA ARG A 221 -10.99 -6.36 -18.50
C ARG A 221 -9.94 -5.25 -18.50
N MET A 222 -9.06 -5.23 -17.49
CA MET A 222 -7.92 -4.29 -17.43
C MET A 222 -6.91 -4.55 -18.54
N ASN A 223 -6.71 -5.80 -18.97
CA ASN A 223 -5.88 -6.10 -20.15
C ASN A 223 -6.43 -5.42 -21.41
N LEU A 224 -7.76 -5.36 -21.57
CA LEU A 224 -8.39 -4.72 -22.72
C LEU A 224 -8.20 -3.19 -22.71
N LEU A 225 -8.19 -2.55 -21.55
CA LEU A 225 -7.89 -1.12 -21.45
C LEU A 225 -6.48 -0.75 -21.95
N THR A 226 -5.54 -1.68 -21.89
CA THR A 226 -4.16 -1.42 -22.35
C THR A 226 -4.06 -1.38 -23.87
N LEU A 227 -4.98 -2.00 -24.60
CA LEU A 227 -5.02 -1.97 -26.07
C LEU A 227 -5.45 -0.60 -26.59
N GLY A 228 -6.39 0.04 -25.93
CA GLY A 228 -6.98 1.31 -26.32
C GLY A 228 -8.40 1.44 -25.78
N GLU A 229 -8.93 2.66 -25.75
CA GLU A 229 -10.29 2.87 -25.26
C GLU A 229 -11.33 2.46 -26.32
N GLU A 230 -11.05 2.75 -27.59
CA GLU A 230 -11.93 2.38 -28.72
C GLU A 230 -11.93 0.88 -28.93
N GLU A 231 -10.78 0.24 -28.87
CA GLU A 231 -10.63 -1.21 -28.99
C GLU A 231 -11.33 -1.94 -27.83
N ALA A 232 -11.19 -1.43 -26.60
CA ALA A 232 -11.87 -2.03 -25.45
C ALA A 232 -13.39 -1.90 -25.57
N ARG A 233 -13.90 -0.77 -26.09
CA ARG A 233 -15.35 -0.58 -26.33
C ARG A 233 -15.86 -1.49 -27.43
N SER A 234 -15.12 -1.66 -28.52
CA SER A 234 -15.51 -2.58 -29.61
C SER A 234 -15.60 -4.04 -29.14
N MET A 235 -14.82 -4.39 -28.09
CA MET A 235 -14.90 -5.69 -27.42
C MET A 235 -16.00 -5.78 -26.34
N GLY A 236 -16.91 -4.80 -26.26
CA GLY A 236 -18.04 -4.79 -25.34
C GLY A 236 -17.73 -4.35 -23.92
N VAL A 237 -16.56 -3.75 -23.66
CA VAL A 237 -16.20 -3.26 -22.32
C VAL A 237 -16.72 -1.85 -22.13
N ASN A 238 -17.52 -1.63 -21.09
CA ASN A 238 -17.85 -0.30 -20.63
C ASN A 238 -16.62 0.34 -19.92
N THR A 239 -15.82 1.06 -20.70
CA THR A 239 -14.55 1.66 -20.24
C THR A 239 -14.74 2.70 -19.15
N ARG A 240 -15.86 3.45 -19.17
CA ARG A 240 -16.18 4.46 -18.16
C ARG A 240 -16.46 3.80 -16.79
N LEU A 241 -17.29 2.76 -16.77
CA LEU A 241 -17.59 2.03 -15.54
C LEU A 241 -16.35 1.31 -15.01
N LEU A 242 -15.57 0.69 -15.90
CA LEU A 242 -14.33 0.00 -15.50
C LEU A 242 -13.31 0.96 -14.88
N ARG A 243 -13.10 2.15 -15.48
CA ARG A 243 -12.22 3.18 -14.93
C ARG A 243 -12.70 3.66 -13.56
N PHE A 244 -13.99 3.97 -13.43
CA PHE A 244 -14.57 4.40 -12.16
C PHE A 244 -14.34 3.34 -11.07
N THR A 245 -14.61 2.06 -11.38
CA THR A 245 -14.42 0.95 -10.42
C THR A 245 -12.95 0.79 -10.03
N VAL A 246 -12.02 0.88 -10.99
CA VAL A 246 -10.57 0.80 -10.73
C VAL A 246 -10.12 1.96 -9.83
N ILE A 247 -10.58 3.20 -10.11
CA ILE A 247 -10.27 4.37 -9.29
C ILE A 247 -10.80 4.17 -7.87
N LEU A 248 -12.06 3.78 -7.73
CA LEU A 248 -12.68 3.56 -6.42
C LEU A 248 -11.93 2.51 -5.61
N CYS A 249 -11.64 1.35 -6.21
CA CYS A 249 -10.92 0.26 -5.55
C CYS A 249 -9.50 0.67 -5.17
N ALA A 250 -8.73 1.26 -6.09
CA ALA A 250 -7.36 1.68 -5.81
C ALA A 250 -7.30 2.81 -4.77
N THR A 251 -8.28 3.74 -4.78
CA THR A 251 -8.41 4.76 -3.74
C THR A 251 -8.70 4.16 -2.38
N LEU A 252 -9.61 3.20 -2.32
CA LEU A 252 -9.97 2.50 -1.09
C LEU A 252 -8.74 1.80 -0.48
N LEU A 253 -7.97 1.10 -1.33
CA LEU A 253 -6.71 0.45 -0.93
C LEU A 253 -5.69 1.46 -0.40
N THR A 254 -5.50 2.58 -1.10
CA THR A 254 -4.50 3.59 -0.71
C THR A 254 -4.94 4.35 0.55
N ALA A 255 -6.18 4.84 0.58
CA ALA A 255 -6.69 5.62 1.71
C ALA A 255 -6.73 4.81 3.01
N ALA A 256 -7.16 3.53 2.95
CA ALA A 256 -7.16 2.65 4.12
C ALA A 256 -5.74 2.36 4.63
N SER A 257 -4.79 2.12 3.71
CA SER A 257 -3.39 1.90 4.05
C SER A 257 -2.81 3.12 4.77
N VAL A 258 -2.95 4.31 4.17
CA VAL A 258 -2.41 5.56 4.71
C VAL A 258 -3.08 5.93 6.03
N ALA A 259 -4.39 5.72 6.18
CA ALA A 259 -5.12 6.02 7.40
C ALA A 259 -4.61 5.28 8.64
N VAL A 260 -4.03 4.10 8.45
CA VAL A 260 -3.52 3.26 9.55
C VAL A 260 -2.02 3.40 9.74
N SER A 261 -1.25 3.49 8.64
CA SER A 261 0.22 3.50 8.69
C SER A 261 0.87 4.87 8.51
N GLY A 262 0.10 5.92 8.23
CA GLY A 262 0.67 7.15 7.68
C GLY A 262 1.16 6.95 6.25
N MET A 263 1.94 7.91 5.73
CA MET A 263 2.34 7.90 4.32
C MET A 263 3.51 6.94 4.08
N ILE A 264 3.27 5.88 3.32
CA ILE A 264 4.29 4.94 2.83
C ILE A 264 4.35 5.04 1.31
N GLY A 265 5.37 5.71 0.80
CA GLY A 265 5.59 5.86 -0.65
C GLY A 265 6.35 4.69 -1.28
N TRP A 266 6.58 4.78 -2.60
CA TRP A 266 7.43 3.91 -3.43
C TRP A 266 6.94 2.48 -3.64
N VAL A 267 6.24 1.84 -2.69
CA VAL A 267 5.74 0.46 -2.80
C VAL A 267 4.91 0.28 -4.08
N GLY A 268 3.90 1.12 -4.27
CA GLY A 268 3.01 1.06 -5.42
C GLY A 268 3.65 1.51 -6.76
N LEU A 269 4.87 2.04 -6.73
CA LEU A 269 5.62 2.40 -7.93
C LEU A 269 6.62 1.31 -8.32
N VAL A 270 7.38 0.83 -7.36
CA VAL A 270 8.52 -0.08 -7.56
C VAL A 270 8.08 -1.53 -7.71
N ILE A 271 7.20 -2.01 -6.83
CA ILE A 271 6.76 -3.41 -6.84
C ILE A 271 6.09 -3.83 -8.16
N PRO A 272 5.16 -3.02 -8.75
CA PRO A 272 4.59 -3.34 -10.05
C PRO A 272 5.63 -3.52 -11.16
N HIS A 273 6.71 -2.77 -11.11
CA HIS A 273 7.79 -2.89 -12.10
C HIS A 273 8.50 -4.25 -12.01
N PHE A 274 8.92 -4.66 -10.80
CA PHE A 274 9.51 -5.98 -10.60
C PHE A 274 8.55 -7.11 -10.99
N CYS A 275 7.27 -6.96 -10.65
CA CYS A 275 6.28 -7.96 -11.02
C CYS A 275 6.12 -8.08 -12.53
N ARG A 276 6.18 -6.98 -13.30
CA ARG A 276 6.17 -7.03 -14.77
C ARG A 276 7.39 -7.78 -15.34
N MET A 277 8.56 -7.59 -14.76
CA MET A 277 9.76 -8.32 -15.20
C MET A 277 9.65 -9.84 -14.95
N LEU A 278 9.00 -10.25 -13.87
CA LEU A 278 8.87 -11.64 -13.47
C LEU A 278 7.63 -12.34 -14.05
N PHE A 279 6.50 -11.67 -14.11
CA PHE A 279 5.20 -12.25 -14.44
C PHE A 279 4.60 -11.72 -15.75
N GLY A 280 5.26 -10.75 -16.41
CA GLY A 280 4.79 -10.13 -17.63
C GLY A 280 3.70 -9.10 -17.39
N TYR A 281 2.95 -8.79 -18.46
CA TYR A 281 1.99 -7.67 -18.47
C TYR A 281 0.53 -8.10 -18.34
N ASP A 282 0.22 -9.40 -18.19
CA ASP A 282 -1.15 -9.89 -17.98
C ASP A 282 -1.63 -9.59 -16.56
N TYR A 283 -2.63 -8.71 -16.42
CA TYR A 283 -3.17 -8.27 -15.12
C TYR A 283 -3.75 -9.39 -14.27
N ARG A 284 -4.19 -10.50 -14.87
CA ARG A 284 -4.63 -11.69 -14.14
C ARG A 284 -3.53 -12.32 -13.29
N ARG A 285 -2.28 -12.15 -13.71
CA ARG A 285 -1.08 -12.62 -12.99
C ARG A 285 -0.41 -11.48 -12.25
N LEU A 286 -0.43 -10.29 -12.84
CA LEU A 286 0.31 -9.13 -12.33
C LEU A 286 -0.28 -8.60 -11.01
N ILE A 287 -1.61 -8.50 -10.87
CA ILE A 287 -2.24 -8.02 -9.64
C ILE A 287 -1.98 -8.96 -8.45
N PRO A 288 -2.24 -10.29 -8.53
CA PRO A 288 -1.96 -11.18 -7.40
C PRO A 288 -0.46 -11.29 -7.10
N ALA A 289 0.40 -11.27 -8.11
CA ALA A 289 1.85 -11.25 -7.90
C ALA A 289 2.30 -9.98 -7.19
N ALA A 290 1.79 -8.82 -7.59
CA ALA A 290 2.11 -7.55 -6.95
C ALA A 290 1.60 -7.47 -5.51
N ALA A 291 0.40 -7.97 -5.23
CA ALA A 291 -0.13 -8.04 -3.88
C ALA A 291 0.78 -8.90 -2.97
N LEU A 292 1.15 -10.08 -3.43
CA LEU A 292 1.99 -10.99 -2.64
C LEU A 292 3.43 -10.47 -2.48
N PHE A 293 4.01 -9.88 -3.54
CA PHE A 293 5.34 -9.27 -3.50
C PHE A 293 5.36 -8.03 -2.60
N GLY A 294 4.34 -7.15 -2.73
CA GLY A 294 4.19 -5.97 -1.89
C GLY A 294 4.03 -6.29 -0.42
N ALA A 295 3.24 -7.33 -0.09
CA ALA A 295 3.12 -7.86 1.26
C ALA A 295 4.49 -8.30 1.82
N SER A 296 5.21 -9.14 1.07
CA SER A 296 6.55 -9.62 1.47
C SER A 296 7.54 -8.47 1.65
N PHE A 297 7.55 -7.53 0.71
CA PHE A 297 8.44 -6.38 0.74
C PHE A 297 8.21 -5.51 1.98
N LEU A 298 6.94 -5.18 2.28
CA LEU A 298 6.66 -4.28 3.41
C LEU A 298 6.90 -4.96 4.76
N ILE A 299 6.68 -6.28 4.88
CA ILE A 299 7.07 -7.05 6.07
C ILE A 299 8.59 -6.94 6.29
N ILE A 300 9.40 -7.18 5.25
CA ILE A 300 10.87 -7.12 5.35
C ILE A 300 11.34 -5.70 5.69
N VAL A 301 10.76 -4.68 5.06
CA VAL A 301 11.10 -3.27 5.37
C VAL A 301 10.72 -2.91 6.80
N ASP A 302 9.58 -3.40 7.31
CA ASP A 302 9.18 -3.21 8.70
C ASP A 302 10.14 -3.92 9.68
N ASP A 303 10.63 -5.11 9.34
CA ASP A 303 11.65 -5.79 10.14
C ASP A 303 12.94 -4.97 10.23
N ILE A 304 13.38 -4.39 9.12
CA ILE A 304 14.55 -3.49 9.09
C ILE A 304 14.27 -2.24 9.95
N ALA A 305 13.07 -1.64 9.81
CA ALA A 305 12.68 -0.44 10.55
C ALA A 305 12.80 -0.59 12.06
N ARG A 306 12.38 -1.74 12.60
CA ARG A 306 12.34 -2.01 14.04
C ARG A 306 13.63 -2.60 14.61
N LEU A 307 14.53 -3.14 13.77
CA LEU A 307 15.75 -3.82 14.22
C LEU A 307 17.00 -2.99 14.02
N ALA A 308 17.02 -2.07 13.03
CA ALA A 308 18.23 -1.35 12.64
C ALA A 308 18.72 -0.35 13.69
N THR A 309 17.82 0.28 14.45
CA THR A 309 18.17 1.32 15.42
C THR A 309 17.40 1.17 16.72
N ALA A 310 17.87 1.83 17.81
CA ALA A 310 17.17 1.84 19.09
C ALA A 310 15.80 2.56 19.00
N GLY A 311 15.68 3.65 18.23
CA GLY A 311 14.41 4.22 17.81
C GLY A 311 13.98 3.59 16.48
N GLU A 312 12.69 3.34 16.28
CA GLU A 312 12.22 2.80 15.00
C GLU A 312 12.38 3.82 13.88
N ILE A 313 12.89 3.39 12.73
CA ILE A 313 12.98 4.25 11.54
C ILE A 313 11.61 4.30 10.86
N PRO A 314 11.06 5.50 10.58
CA PRO A 314 9.81 5.61 9.83
C PRO A 314 9.87 4.90 8.48
N LEU A 315 8.79 4.17 8.14
CA LEU A 315 8.74 3.33 6.93
C LEU A 315 8.85 4.14 5.64
N GLY A 316 8.27 5.35 5.61
CA GLY A 316 8.37 6.23 4.45
C GLY A 316 9.82 6.61 4.11
N ILE A 317 10.68 6.76 5.12
CA ILE A 317 12.11 7.02 4.94
C ILE A 317 12.79 5.79 4.31
N LEU A 318 12.58 4.60 4.88
CA LEU A 318 13.22 3.37 4.37
C LEU A 318 12.75 3.03 2.96
N THR A 319 11.43 3.13 2.70
CA THR A 319 10.91 2.86 1.36
C THR A 319 11.43 3.86 0.33
N ALA A 320 11.69 5.11 0.72
CA ALA A 320 12.31 6.11 -0.17
C ALA A 320 13.78 5.79 -0.45
N PHE A 321 14.56 5.42 0.56
CA PHE A 321 15.97 5.05 0.39
C PHE A 321 16.15 3.80 -0.48
N VAL A 322 15.22 2.87 -0.44
CA VAL A 322 15.23 1.67 -1.30
C VAL A 322 14.63 1.98 -2.66
N GLY A 323 13.49 2.66 -2.69
CA GLY A 323 12.69 2.87 -3.90
C GLY A 323 13.32 3.83 -4.90
N ALA A 324 13.85 4.98 -4.43
CA ALA A 324 14.38 5.99 -5.33
C ALA A 324 15.63 5.53 -6.11
N PRO A 325 16.64 4.89 -5.51
CA PRO A 325 17.79 4.37 -6.27
C PRO A 325 17.40 3.26 -7.26
N ILE A 326 16.50 2.36 -6.84
CA ILE A 326 16.00 1.30 -7.72
C ILE A 326 15.30 1.92 -8.93
N PHE A 327 14.45 2.91 -8.71
CA PHE A 327 13.71 3.58 -9.77
C PHE A 327 14.63 4.33 -10.73
N LEU A 328 15.65 5.01 -10.22
CA LEU A 328 16.69 5.65 -11.03
C LEU A 328 17.43 4.62 -11.90
N TYR A 329 17.85 3.51 -11.31
CA TYR A 329 18.47 2.41 -12.05
C TYR A 329 17.57 1.89 -13.18
N LEU A 330 16.27 1.73 -12.93
CA LEU A 330 15.31 1.26 -13.92
C LEU A 330 15.10 2.24 -15.07
N ILE A 331 15.12 3.54 -14.81
CA ILE A 331 15.06 4.57 -15.85
C ILE A 331 16.30 4.50 -16.73
N LEU A 332 17.48 4.41 -16.14
CA LEU A 332 18.75 4.37 -16.86
C LEU A 332 18.92 3.10 -17.72
N THR A 333 18.44 1.95 -17.23
CA THR A 333 18.57 0.66 -17.94
C THR A 333 17.40 0.36 -18.89
N GLY A 334 16.20 0.87 -18.61
CA GLY A 334 15.00 0.66 -19.42
C GLY A 334 15.02 1.39 -20.78
N GLY A 335 15.77 2.48 -20.91
CA GLY A 335 16.00 3.19 -22.16
C GLY A 335 16.86 2.40 -23.17
N ALA A 336 17.80 1.60 -22.68
CA ALA A 336 18.73 0.85 -23.53
C ALA A 336 18.11 -0.36 -24.25
N ARG A 337 16.95 -0.86 -23.79
CA ARG A 337 16.25 -2.02 -24.41
C ARG A 337 15.21 -1.66 -25.48
N ARG A 338 14.96 -0.38 -25.74
CA ARG A 338 14.05 0.09 -26.80
C ARG A 338 14.77 0.54 -28.08
N GLY A 339 16.10 0.42 -28.13
CA GLY A 339 16.95 0.85 -29.24
C GLY A 339 17.58 -0.29 -30.06
N ASN A 340 17.14 -1.55 -29.89
CA ASN A 340 17.55 -2.66 -30.76
C ASN A 340 16.36 -3.41 -31.29
#